data_9174f42b653bcc075206b7ea4b53f421
#
_entry.id   9174f42b653bcc075206b7ea4b53f421
#
_cell.length_a   1.000
_cell.length_b   1.000
_cell.length_c   1.000
_cell.angle_alpha   90.00
_cell.angle_beta   90.00
_cell.angle_gamma   90.00
#
_symmetry.space_group_name_H-M   'P 1'
#
loop_
_entity.id
_entity.type
_entity.pdbx_description
1 polymer ?
#
loop_
_entity_poly.entity_id
_entity_poly.type
_entity_poly.pdbx_seq_one_letter_code
_entity_poly.pdbx_strand_id
1 'polypeptide(L)'
;MTNEQIVSEIRNGYSVTDYMQLLYESNLPLIKKFIKLYAAYEPMEDLLQESYFGLWEAVQHYETSANVRFMTYAEYWIRQSVQMYLEKCGATVRIPSHTRQKTARYKKTVQELEQELGRMPTDNEIADKMRVPVGLLPELRIQMQGVASLDTPLADDNNLTLADTIQADFSLEDET
;
A
#
# COMPACT_ATOMS: atom_id res chain seq x y z
N MET A 1 -4.85 -28.12 -19.38
CA MET A 1 -5.63 -28.18 -18.12
C MET A 1 -6.29 -26.84 -17.88
N THR A 2 -7.50 -26.80 -17.34
CA THR A 2 -8.10 -25.54 -16.90
C THR A 2 -7.55 -25.12 -15.53
N ASN A 3 -7.68 -23.84 -15.16
CA ASN A 3 -7.22 -23.36 -13.87
C ASN A 3 -7.88 -24.13 -12.70
N GLU A 4 -9.14 -24.45 -12.83
CA GLU A 4 -9.92 -25.18 -11.83
C GLU A 4 -9.40 -26.62 -11.65
N GLN A 5 -8.98 -27.26 -12.74
CA GLN A 5 -8.34 -28.60 -12.69
C GLN A 5 -6.99 -28.52 -11.97
N ILE A 6 -6.17 -27.52 -12.30
CA ILE A 6 -4.86 -27.31 -11.63
C ILE A 6 -5.06 -27.10 -10.13
N VAL A 7 -6.01 -26.26 -9.74
CA VAL A 7 -6.35 -26.01 -8.34
C VAL A 7 -6.79 -27.28 -7.62
N SER A 8 -7.57 -28.14 -8.28
CA SER A 8 -8.00 -29.42 -7.73
C SER A 8 -6.79 -30.35 -7.47
N GLU A 9 -5.83 -30.43 -8.40
CA GLU A 9 -4.62 -31.24 -8.24
C GLU A 9 -3.74 -30.73 -7.09
N ILE A 10 -3.59 -29.41 -6.96
CA ILE A 10 -2.84 -28.80 -5.85
C ILE A 10 -3.48 -29.18 -4.50
N ARG A 11 -4.81 -29.07 -4.40
CA ARG A 11 -5.53 -29.40 -3.15
C ARG A 11 -5.50 -30.88 -2.81
N ASN A 12 -5.38 -31.75 -3.81
CA ASN A 12 -5.19 -33.20 -3.62
C ASN A 12 -3.75 -33.56 -3.22
N GLY A 13 -2.83 -32.58 -3.18
CA GLY A 13 -1.44 -32.78 -2.75
C GLY A 13 -0.51 -33.29 -3.86
N TYR A 14 -0.94 -33.32 -5.12
CA TYR A 14 -0.08 -33.72 -6.23
C TYR A 14 0.84 -32.57 -6.66
N SER A 15 2.16 -32.80 -6.66
CA SER A 15 3.21 -31.87 -7.17
C SER A 15 2.86 -30.40 -6.96
N VAL A 16 2.57 -30.01 -5.71
CA VAL A 16 2.03 -28.68 -5.36
C VAL A 16 2.88 -27.56 -5.94
N THR A 17 4.21 -27.70 -5.87
CA THR A 17 5.13 -26.67 -6.39
C THR A 17 5.01 -26.50 -7.91
N ASP A 18 4.99 -27.61 -8.65
CA ASP A 18 4.97 -27.56 -10.12
C ASP A 18 3.63 -27.02 -10.63
N TYR A 19 2.53 -27.45 -10.02
CA TYR A 19 1.20 -26.97 -10.41
C TYR A 19 0.97 -25.51 -9.99
N MET A 20 1.52 -25.04 -8.86
CA MET A 20 1.47 -23.65 -8.47
C MET A 20 2.28 -22.78 -9.44
N GLN A 21 3.46 -23.22 -9.84
CA GLN A 21 4.26 -22.52 -10.84
C GLN A 21 3.52 -22.44 -12.17
N LEU A 22 2.97 -23.57 -12.64
CA LEU A 22 2.19 -23.62 -13.89
C LEU A 22 0.98 -22.67 -13.84
N LEU A 23 0.24 -22.67 -12.72
CA LEU A 23 -0.91 -21.79 -12.51
C LEU A 23 -0.51 -20.32 -12.55
N TYR A 24 0.59 -19.97 -11.88
CA TYR A 24 1.12 -18.61 -11.84
C TYR A 24 1.59 -18.13 -13.21
N GLU A 25 2.45 -18.89 -13.88
CA GLU A 25 3.02 -18.55 -15.17
C GLU A 25 1.94 -18.44 -16.27
N SER A 26 1.00 -19.36 -16.30
CA SER A 26 -0.12 -19.34 -17.28
C SER A 26 -1.01 -18.12 -17.13
N ASN A 27 -1.12 -17.56 -15.92
CA ASN A 27 -1.97 -16.41 -15.62
C ASN A 27 -1.20 -15.11 -15.39
N LEU A 28 0.12 -15.10 -15.58
CA LEU A 28 0.98 -13.95 -15.33
C LEU A 28 0.51 -12.65 -16.01
N PRO A 29 0.05 -12.65 -17.29
CA PRO A 29 -0.45 -11.43 -17.93
C PRO A 29 -1.69 -10.87 -17.23
N LEU A 30 -2.57 -11.74 -16.72
CA LEU A 30 -3.77 -11.35 -16.00
C LEU A 30 -3.44 -10.83 -14.59
N ILE A 31 -2.53 -11.49 -13.90
CA ILE A 31 -2.02 -11.05 -12.60
C ILE A 31 -1.39 -9.65 -12.72
N LYS A 32 -0.53 -9.42 -13.71
CA LYS A 32 0.04 -8.09 -14.00
C LYS A 32 -1.05 -7.02 -14.21
N LYS A 33 -2.14 -7.37 -14.89
CA LYS A 33 -3.27 -6.46 -15.08
C LYS A 33 -3.95 -6.10 -13.75
N PHE A 34 -4.12 -7.06 -12.84
CA PHE A 34 -4.75 -6.84 -11.53
C PHE A 34 -3.94 -5.91 -10.64
N ILE A 35 -2.60 -6.04 -10.68
CA ILE A 35 -1.70 -5.28 -9.81
C ILE A 35 -1.15 -3.99 -10.43
N LYS A 36 -1.43 -3.72 -11.72
CA LYS A 36 -0.89 -2.56 -12.45
C LYS A 36 -1.12 -1.21 -11.74
N LEU A 37 -2.26 -1.06 -11.05
CA LEU A 37 -2.57 0.16 -10.30
C LEU A 37 -1.60 0.44 -9.15
N TYR A 38 -0.98 -0.59 -8.62
CA TYR A 38 -0.05 -0.50 -7.49
C TYR A 38 1.40 -0.25 -7.91
N ALA A 39 1.73 -0.37 -9.21
CA ALA A 39 3.07 -0.16 -9.76
C ALA A 39 3.57 1.30 -9.63
N ALA A 40 2.68 2.24 -9.26
CA ALA A 40 3.06 3.61 -8.93
C ALA A 40 3.68 3.75 -7.52
N TYR A 41 3.56 2.73 -6.68
CA TYR A 41 3.99 2.76 -5.28
C TYR A 41 5.21 1.90 -5.00
N GLU A 42 5.35 0.77 -5.71
CA GLU A 42 6.41 -0.20 -5.51
C GLU A 42 6.83 -0.85 -6.84
N PRO A 43 8.05 -1.40 -6.95
CA PRO A 43 8.52 -2.13 -8.12
C PRO A 43 7.59 -3.29 -8.48
N MET A 44 7.42 -3.52 -9.79
CA MET A 44 6.53 -4.57 -10.29
C MET A 44 6.97 -5.97 -9.84
N GLU A 45 8.27 -6.18 -9.67
CA GLU A 45 8.87 -7.44 -9.22
C GLU A 45 8.39 -7.82 -7.82
N ASP A 46 8.40 -6.87 -6.89
CA ASP A 46 7.96 -7.08 -5.51
C ASP A 46 6.44 -7.33 -5.44
N LEU A 47 5.67 -6.56 -6.22
CA LEU A 47 4.23 -6.76 -6.34
C LEU A 47 3.87 -8.13 -6.93
N LEU A 48 4.68 -8.64 -7.86
CA LEU A 48 4.50 -9.97 -8.44
C LEU A 48 4.79 -11.07 -7.41
N GLN A 49 5.81 -10.91 -6.57
CA GLN A 49 6.09 -11.86 -5.49
C GLN A 49 4.92 -11.89 -4.49
N GLU A 50 4.43 -10.75 -4.08
CA GLU A 50 3.27 -10.68 -3.18
C GLU A 50 1.99 -11.22 -3.83
N SER A 51 1.82 -11.04 -5.13
CA SER A 51 0.68 -11.60 -5.86
C SER A 51 0.68 -13.14 -5.86
N TYR A 52 1.86 -13.75 -5.82
CA TYR A 52 1.99 -15.21 -5.71
C TYR A 52 1.42 -15.73 -4.38
N PHE A 53 1.68 -15.02 -3.27
CA PHE A 53 1.08 -15.37 -1.97
C PHE A 53 -0.44 -15.22 -2.00
N GLY A 54 -0.94 -14.14 -2.59
CA GLY A 54 -2.39 -13.97 -2.78
C GLY A 54 -3.03 -15.06 -3.64
N LEU A 55 -2.34 -15.51 -4.70
CA LEU A 55 -2.79 -16.63 -5.53
C LEU A 55 -2.81 -17.95 -4.73
N TRP A 56 -1.80 -18.17 -3.88
CA TRP A 56 -1.73 -19.33 -2.99
C TRP A 56 -2.92 -19.37 -2.03
N GLU A 57 -3.20 -18.26 -1.35
CA GLU A 57 -4.37 -18.14 -0.46
C GLU A 57 -5.68 -18.41 -1.22
N ALA A 58 -5.81 -17.89 -2.43
CA ALA A 58 -6.97 -18.17 -3.27
C ALA A 58 -7.14 -19.66 -3.56
N VAL A 59 -6.06 -20.39 -3.83
CA VAL A 59 -6.09 -21.86 -4.06
C VAL A 59 -6.59 -22.60 -2.82
N GLN A 60 -6.17 -22.18 -1.62
CA GLN A 60 -6.58 -22.83 -0.37
C GLN A 60 -8.08 -22.66 -0.08
N HIS A 61 -8.65 -21.51 -0.43
CA HIS A 61 -10.03 -21.17 -0.09
C HIS A 61 -11.04 -21.28 -1.25
N TYR A 62 -10.57 -21.64 -2.45
CA TYR A 62 -11.49 -21.74 -3.60
C TYR A 62 -12.39 -22.94 -3.51
N GLU A 63 -13.70 -22.73 -3.69
CA GLU A 63 -14.71 -23.79 -3.77
C GLU A 63 -15.23 -23.91 -5.20
N THR A 64 -15.07 -25.07 -5.81
CA THR A 64 -15.54 -25.36 -7.17
C THR A 64 -17.06 -25.34 -7.28
N SER A 65 -17.77 -25.52 -6.16
CA SER A 65 -19.24 -25.46 -6.08
C SER A 65 -19.83 -24.07 -6.31
N ALA A 66 -19.03 -23.00 -6.14
CA ALA A 66 -19.49 -21.63 -6.23
C ALA A 66 -19.79 -21.14 -7.66
N ASN A 67 -19.53 -21.95 -8.69
CA ASN A 67 -19.79 -21.66 -10.11
C ASN A 67 -19.16 -20.35 -10.63
N VAL A 68 -18.04 -19.93 -10.02
CA VAL A 68 -17.24 -18.76 -10.40
C VAL A 68 -15.90 -19.24 -10.93
N ARG A 69 -15.38 -18.62 -12.00
CA ARG A 69 -14.06 -18.95 -12.52
C ARG A 69 -12.99 -18.65 -11.48
N PHE A 70 -12.01 -19.56 -11.35
CA PHE A 70 -10.95 -19.42 -10.35
C PHE A 70 -10.25 -18.05 -10.38
N MET A 71 -9.84 -17.55 -11.55
CA MET A 71 -9.13 -16.27 -11.64
C MET A 71 -9.98 -15.05 -11.25
N THR A 72 -11.29 -15.11 -11.40
CA THR A 72 -12.20 -14.07 -10.90
C THR A 72 -12.25 -14.04 -9.38
N TYR A 73 -12.21 -15.23 -8.76
CA TYR A 73 -12.11 -15.36 -7.30
C TYR A 73 -10.72 -14.94 -6.78
N ALA A 74 -9.66 -15.38 -7.45
CA ALA A 74 -8.27 -15.10 -7.09
C ALA A 74 -7.92 -13.62 -7.18
N GLU A 75 -8.57 -12.84 -8.07
CA GLU A 75 -8.35 -11.40 -8.19
C GLU A 75 -8.48 -10.67 -6.85
N TYR A 76 -9.49 -11.03 -6.06
CA TYR A 76 -9.70 -10.43 -4.74
C TYR A 76 -8.52 -10.72 -3.80
N TRP A 77 -8.09 -11.97 -3.71
CA TRP A 77 -6.98 -12.40 -2.85
C TRP A 77 -5.65 -11.77 -3.26
N ILE A 78 -5.38 -11.73 -4.58
CA ILE A 78 -4.18 -11.11 -5.13
C ILE A 78 -4.15 -9.63 -4.77
N ARG A 79 -5.24 -8.90 -4.97
CA ARG A 79 -5.31 -7.47 -4.63
C ARG A 79 -5.18 -7.23 -3.13
N GLN A 80 -5.79 -8.07 -2.31
CA GLN A 80 -5.71 -7.99 -0.86
C GLN A 80 -4.27 -8.20 -0.37
N SER A 81 -3.56 -9.23 -0.87
CA SER A 81 -2.17 -9.49 -0.51
C SER A 81 -1.28 -8.29 -0.84
N VAL A 82 -1.37 -7.77 -2.06
CA VAL A 82 -0.61 -6.60 -2.49
C VAL A 82 -0.94 -5.36 -1.65
N GLN A 83 -2.21 -5.11 -1.33
CA GLN A 83 -2.59 -3.99 -0.47
C GLN A 83 -2.02 -4.13 0.94
N MET A 84 -2.07 -5.33 1.52
CA MET A 84 -1.47 -5.59 2.84
C MET A 84 0.05 -5.40 2.83
N TYR A 85 0.72 -5.79 1.77
CA TYR A 85 2.15 -5.54 1.60
C TYR A 85 2.46 -4.04 1.57
N LEU A 86 1.75 -3.27 0.74
CA LEU A 86 1.90 -1.82 0.67
C LEU A 86 1.60 -1.11 2.00
N GLU A 87 0.65 -1.63 2.79
CA GLU A 87 0.37 -1.11 4.12
C GLU A 87 1.50 -1.36 5.12
N LYS A 88 2.21 -2.47 4.98
CA LYS A 88 3.30 -2.87 5.88
C LYS A 88 4.65 -2.28 5.48
N CYS A 89 4.96 -2.30 4.19
CA CYS A 89 6.31 -2.06 3.66
C CYS A 89 6.41 -0.80 2.80
N GLY A 90 5.30 -0.26 2.28
CA GLY A 90 5.28 0.86 1.32
C GLY A 90 5.60 2.25 1.90
N ALA A 91 6.13 2.35 3.13
CA ALA A 91 6.58 3.60 3.71
C ALA A 91 7.72 3.37 4.70
N THR A 92 8.72 4.25 4.72
CA THR A 92 9.86 4.23 5.65
C THR A 92 9.40 4.26 7.11
N VAL A 93 8.37 5.07 7.41
CA VAL A 93 7.70 5.09 8.71
C VAL A 93 6.34 4.41 8.56
N ARG A 94 6.15 3.30 9.27
CA ARG A 94 4.89 2.57 9.24
C ARG A 94 3.75 3.38 9.83
N ILE A 95 2.73 3.67 9.02
CA ILE A 95 1.50 4.32 9.45
C ILE A 95 0.39 3.27 9.60
N PRO A 96 -0.28 3.17 10.77
CA PRO A 96 -1.39 2.24 10.97
C PRO A 96 -2.51 2.45 9.93
N SER A 97 -3.19 1.36 9.54
CA SER A 97 -4.23 1.37 8.49
C SER A 97 -5.37 2.35 8.79
N HIS A 98 -5.82 2.43 10.06
CA HIS A 98 -6.86 3.36 10.47
C HIS A 98 -6.47 4.84 10.30
N THR A 99 -5.19 5.17 10.52
CA THR A 99 -4.64 6.50 10.29
C THR A 99 -4.56 6.81 8.80
N ARG A 100 -4.08 5.85 8.00
CA ARG A 100 -4.04 5.95 6.54
C ARG A 100 -5.43 6.16 5.93
N GLN A 101 -6.46 5.48 6.46
CA GLN A 101 -7.86 5.71 6.06
C GLN A 101 -8.34 7.12 6.41
N LYS A 102 -7.98 7.63 7.60
CA LYS A 102 -8.33 9.02 8.00
C LYS A 102 -7.65 10.06 7.10
N THR A 103 -6.36 9.88 6.76
CA THR A 103 -5.65 10.79 5.85
C THR A 103 -6.20 10.72 4.43
N ALA A 104 -6.55 9.54 3.92
CA ALA A 104 -7.21 9.40 2.62
C ALA A 104 -8.58 10.10 2.59
N ARG A 105 -9.39 9.93 3.65
CA ARG A 105 -10.66 10.63 3.80
C ARG A 105 -10.48 12.14 3.88
N TYR A 106 -9.47 12.62 4.61
CA TYR A 106 -9.14 14.04 4.67
C TYR A 106 -8.83 14.61 3.28
N LYS A 107 -7.93 13.98 2.49
CA LYS A 107 -7.61 14.41 1.13
C LYS A 107 -8.85 14.50 0.25
N LYS A 108 -9.70 13.47 0.29
CA LYS A 108 -10.95 13.42 -0.47
C LYS A 108 -11.91 14.54 -0.06
N THR A 109 -12.08 14.77 1.25
CA THR A 109 -12.96 15.82 1.78
C THR A 109 -12.49 17.23 1.38
N VAL A 110 -11.17 17.48 1.40
CA VAL A 110 -10.59 18.76 0.95
C VAL A 110 -10.89 18.98 -0.52
N GLN A 111 -10.66 17.98 -1.38
CA GLN A 111 -10.95 18.08 -2.82
C GLN A 111 -12.44 18.32 -3.12
N GLU A 112 -13.33 17.62 -2.41
CA GLU A 112 -14.78 17.81 -2.55
C GLU A 112 -15.22 19.22 -2.14
N LEU A 113 -14.73 19.72 -1.00
CA LEU A 113 -15.04 21.07 -0.53
C LEU A 113 -14.44 22.15 -1.44
N GLU A 114 -13.24 21.94 -1.96
CA GLU A 114 -12.61 22.87 -2.91
C GLU A 114 -13.44 23.01 -4.20
N GLN A 115 -13.96 21.88 -4.70
CA GLN A 115 -14.85 21.87 -5.85
C GLN A 115 -16.21 22.54 -5.56
N GLU A 116 -16.77 22.30 -4.36
CA GLU A 116 -18.06 22.87 -3.96
C GLU A 116 -17.97 24.39 -3.70
N LEU A 117 -16.90 24.86 -3.04
CA LEU A 117 -16.75 26.23 -2.60
C LEU A 117 -16.01 27.13 -3.60
N GLY A 118 -15.28 26.54 -4.56
CA GLY A 118 -14.41 27.28 -5.49
C GLY A 118 -13.20 27.96 -4.82
N ARG A 119 -12.90 27.62 -3.55
CA ARG A 119 -11.78 28.12 -2.76
C ARG A 119 -11.26 27.02 -1.83
N MET A 120 -10.08 27.22 -1.27
CA MET A 120 -9.56 26.34 -0.22
C MET A 120 -10.49 26.35 1.00
N PRO A 121 -10.90 25.16 1.50
CA PRO A 121 -11.75 25.06 2.68
C PRO A 121 -10.99 25.44 3.95
N THR A 122 -11.71 25.99 4.93
CA THR A 122 -11.18 26.24 6.27
C THR A 122 -11.14 24.94 7.10
N ASP A 123 -10.33 24.93 8.16
CA ASP A 123 -10.22 23.78 9.06
C ASP A 123 -11.56 23.41 9.70
N ASN A 124 -12.38 24.40 10.03
CA ASN A 124 -13.72 24.14 10.59
C ASN A 124 -14.63 23.44 9.58
N GLU A 125 -14.65 23.88 8.32
CA GLU A 125 -15.45 23.26 7.26
C GLU A 125 -15.03 21.82 6.99
N ILE A 126 -13.70 21.53 7.00
CA ILE A 126 -13.16 20.17 6.86
C ILE A 126 -13.58 19.30 8.06
N ALA A 127 -13.39 19.81 9.28
CA ALA A 127 -13.70 19.10 10.50
C ALA A 127 -15.20 18.75 10.60
N ASP A 128 -16.07 19.69 10.25
CA ASP A 128 -17.52 19.49 10.23
C ASP A 128 -17.93 18.43 9.20
N LYS A 129 -17.40 18.50 7.96
CA LYS A 129 -17.71 17.53 6.92
C LYS A 129 -17.16 16.13 7.23
N MET A 130 -16.00 16.05 7.88
CA MET A 130 -15.40 14.81 8.35
C MET A 130 -16.02 14.29 9.66
N ARG A 131 -16.74 15.12 10.42
CA ARG A 131 -17.26 14.86 11.77
C ARG A 131 -16.13 14.45 12.73
N VAL A 132 -15.07 15.25 12.76
CA VAL A 132 -13.91 15.06 13.66
C VAL A 132 -13.59 16.37 14.38
N PRO A 133 -12.93 16.32 15.54
CA PRO A 133 -12.45 17.53 16.19
C PRO A 133 -11.45 18.28 15.32
N VAL A 134 -11.51 19.63 15.29
CA VAL A 134 -10.57 20.47 14.50
C VAL A 134 -9.11 20.21 14.90
N GLY A 135 -8.84 19.95 16.19
CA GLY A 135 -7.50 19.64 16.70
C GLY A 135 -6.85 18.38 16.12
N LEU A 136 -7.62 17.49 15.47
CA LEU A 136 -7.07 16.31 14.80
C LEU A 136 -6.44 16.65 13.44
N LEU A 137 -6.85 17.74 12.80
CA LEU A 137 -6.42 18.06 11.42
C LEU A 137 -4.91 18.34 11.29
N PRO A 138 -4.25 19.07 12.23
CA PRO A 138 -2.81 19.25 12.20
C PRO A 138 -2.03 17.92 12.24
N GLU A 139 -2.46 16.98 13.09
CA GLU A 139 -1.84 15.65 13.17
C GLU A 139 -1.94 14.88 11.83
N LEU A 140 -3.13 14.93 11.20
CA LEU A 140 -3.33 14.31 9.89
C LEU A 140 -2.44 14.93 8.80
N ARG A 141 -2.23 16.26 8.85
CA ARG A 141 -1.32 16.96 7.93
C ARG A 141 0.12 16.55 8.12
N ILE A 142 0.61 16.45 9.36
CA ILE A 142 1.97 15.97 9.67
C ILE A 142 2.18 14.55 9.13
N GLN A 143 1.21 13.66 9.31
CA GLN A 143 1.28 12.28 8.81
C GLN A 143 1.23 12.17 7.28
N MET A 144 0.76 13.22 6.60
CA MET A 144 0.75 13.30 5.14
C MET A 144 2.04 13.89 4.56
N GLN A 145 2.85 14.54 5.40
CA GLN A 145 4.17 15.01 5.00
C GLN A 145 5.07 13.79 4.80
N GLY A 146 5.64 13.65 3.61
CA GLY A 146 6.58 12.59 3.31
C GLY A 146 7.85 12.71 4.16
N VAL A 147 8.58 11.62 4.28
CA VAL A 147 9.92 11.62 4.91
C VAL A 147 10.89 12.25 3.92
N ALA A 148 11.63 13.26 4.35
CA ALA A 148 12.72 13.84 3.57
C ALA A 148 14.01 13.03 3.78
N SER A 149 14.80 12.83 2.72
CA SER A 149 16.11 12.22 2.86
C SER A 149 17.08 13.18 3.54
N LEU A 150 17.85 12.69 4.50
CA LEU A 150 18.92 13.45 5.13
C LEU A 150 20.07 13.77 4.16
N ASP A 151 20.24 12.98 3.12
CA ASP A 151 21.23 13.18 2.07
C ASP A 151 20.82 14.23 1.02
N THR A 152 19.67 14.89 1.21
CA THR A 152 19.20 15.93 0.28
C THR A 152 20.16 17.12 0.33
N PRO A 153 20.80 17.52 -0.81
CA PRO A 153 21.69 18.66 -0.84
C PRO A 153 20.91 19.97 -0.60
N LEU A 154 21.46 20.88 0.21
CA LEU A 154 20.80 22.12 0.63
C LEU A 154 21.05 23.30 -0.31
N ALA A 155 22.06 23.23 -1.16
CA ALA A 155 22.42 24.26 -2.12
C ALA A 155 23.09 23.62 -3.36
N ASP A 156 23.28 24.43 -4.42
CA ASP A 156 24.05 24.05 -5.61
C ASP A 156 25.50 23.61 -5.32
N ASP A 157 26.00 23.91 -4.14
CA ASP A 157 27.27 23.39 -3.60
C ASP A 157 27.02 22.00 -3.01
N ASN A 158 27.44 20.96 -3.74
CA ASN A 158 27.18 19.53 -3.47
C ASN A 158 27.79 19.00 -2.14
N ASN A 159 28.25 19.84 -1.24
CA ASN A 159 28.95 19.43 -0.01
C ASN A 159 28.12 19.56 1.27
N LEU A 160 26.96 20.23 1.26
CA LEU A 160 26.09 20.38 2.43
C LEU A 160 24.79 19.63 2.24
N THR A 161 24.52 18.70 3.14
CA THR A 161 23.30 17.90 3.16
C THR A 161 22.36 18.35 4.29
N LEU A 162 21.09 17.93 4.25
CA LEU A 162 20.15 18.19 5.33
C LEU A 162 20.64 17.60 6.66
N ALA A 163 21.39 16.50 6.64
CA ALA A 163 22.01 15.90 7.82
C ALA A 163 22.94 16.84 8.55
N ASP A 164 23.71 17.67 7.81
CA ASP A 164 24.70 18.58 8.38
C ASP A 164 24.07 19.76 9.15
N THR A 165 22.76 20.01 8.96
CA THR A 165 22.02 21.09 9.64
C THR A 165 21.32 20.63 10.90
N ILE A 166 21.23 19.32 11.14
CA ILE A 166 20.58 18.75 12.32
C ILE A 166 21.56 18.76 13.48
N GLN A 167 21.27 19.59 14.48
CA GLN A 167 22.03 19.67 15.69
C GLN A 167 21.83 18.39 16.53
N ALA A 168 22.92 17.76 16.99
CA ALA A 168 22.81 16.62 17.90
C ALA A 168 22.30 17.11 19.26
N ASP A 169 21.23 16.51 19.76
CA ASP A 169 20.69 16.78 21.12
C ASP A 169 21.56 16.22 22.25
N PHE A 170 22.82 15.89 21.95
CA PHE A 170 23.73 15.30 22.91
C PHE A 170 24.64 16.39 23.54
N SER A 171 24.28 16.83 24.71
CA SER A 171 25.15 17.62 25.57
C SER A 171 26.05 16.67 26.37
N LEU A 172 27.36 16.71 26.09
CA LEU A 172 28.39 15.98 26.86
C LEU A 172 28.58 16.52 28.30
N GLU A 173 27.81 17.52 28.71
CA GLU A 173 27.93 18.20 29.98
C GLU A 173 27.15 17.59 31.14
N ASP A 174 26.31 16.58 30.88
CA ASP A 174 25.44 15.96 31.92
C ASP A 174 26.07 14.71 32.59
N GLU A 175 27.34 14.38 32.34
CA GLU A 175 28.08 13.27 32.99
C GLU A 175 29.22 13.72 33.88
N THR A 176 29.06 14.79 34.69
CA THR A 176 30.03 15.12 35.76
C THR A 176 29.34 15.24 37.10
#